data_a71fc490555e0b64baff81ce35372621
#
_entry.id   a71fc490555e0b64baff81ce35372621
#
_cell.length_a   1.000
_cell.length_b   1.000
_cell.length_c   1.000
_cell.angle_alpha   90.00
_cell.angle_beta   90.00
_cell.angle_gamma   90.00
#
_symmetry.space_group_name_H-M   'P 1'
#
loop_
_entity.id
_entity.type
_entity.pdbx_description
1 polymer ?
#
loop_
_entity_poly.entity_id
_entity_poly.type
_entity_poly.pdbx_seq_one_letter_code
_entity_poly.pdbx_strand_id
1 'polypeptide(L)'
;MTYITIFAFLFVLIDQIIKIFISNTMILNSSISVIDKFFSITYVQNLGAAFSILNGNRIFLIMIAIIALFIIYKFFIKDTILTKMNIFTYSMLIGGILGNLIDRIIRGYVIDYLDFNIIGYNFPIFNLADIAIVISAFLLIINMSRGDKNAKNKNR
;
A
#
# COMPACT_ATOMS: atom_id res chain seq x y z
N MET A 1 -2.53 -5.52 19.62
CA MET A 1 -1.40 -4.75 19.03
C MET A 1 -0.34 -5.67 18.46
N THR A 2 0.22 -6.60 19.23
CA THR A 2 1.31 -7.51 18.79
C THR A 2 1.07 -8.19 17.44
N TYR A 3 -0.14 -8.74 17.21
CA TYR A 3 -0.47 -9.38 15.93
C TYR A 3 -0.45 -8.40 14.74
N ILE A 4 -0.96 -7.17 14.91
CA ILE A 4 -0.93 -6.17 13.84
C ILE A 4 0.53 -5.85 13.47
N THR A 5 1.39 -5.67 14.47
CA THR A 5 2.82 -5.38 14.24
C THR A 5 3.52 -6.54 13.52
N ILE A 6 3.28 -7.78 13.94
CA ILE A 6 3.90 -8.96 13.32
C ILE A 6 3.46 -9.09 11.86
N PHE A 7 2.16 -9.03 11.58
CA PHE A 7 1.67 -9.17 10.20
C PHE A 7 2.03 -7.98 9.32
N ALA A 8 2.06 -6.75 9.85
CA ALA A 8 2.56 -5.59 9.11
C ALA A 8 4.04 -5.75 8.75
N PHE A 9 4.86 -6.23 9.69
CA PHE A 9 6.28 -6.50 9.45
C PHE A 9 6.48 -7.59 8.37
N LEU A 10 5.72 -8.68 8.43
CA LEU A 10 5.77 -9.73 7.40
C LEU A 10 5.36 -9.18 6.03
N PHE A 11 4.36 -8.33 5.99
CA PHE A 11 3.95 -7.68 4.74
C PHE A 11 5.05 -6.79 4.16
N VAL A 12 5.69 -5.96 5.00
CA VAL A 12 6.84 -5.13 4.60
C VAL A 12 7.97 -6.00 4.08
N LEU A 13 8.29 -7.12 4.73
CA LEU A 13 9.32 -8.04 4.27
C LEU A 13 9.03 -8.56 2.86
N ILE A 14 7.80 -9.03 2.62
CA ILE A 14 7.40 -9.54 1.30
C ILE A 14 7.50 -8.43 0.25
N ASP A 15 6.98 -7.23 0.52
CA ASP A 15 7.06 -6.09 -0.39
C ASP A 15 8.51 -5.74 -0.72
N GLN A 16 9.38 -5.63 0.28
CA GLN A 16 10.79 -5.28 0.07
C GLN A 16 11.58 -6.39 -0.65
N ILE A 17 11.30 -7.66 -0.39
CA ILE A 17 11.92 -8.78 -1.11
C ILE A 17 11.58 -8.70 -2.60
N ILE A 18 10.30 -8.50 -2.95
CA ILE A 18 9.88 -8.37 -4.34
C ILE A 18 10.56 -7.16 -5.00
N LYS A 19 10.57 -6.01 -4.34
CA LYS A 19 11.19 -4.79 -4.85
C LYS A 19 12.70 -4.94 -5.07
N ILE A 20 13.41 -5.58 -4.13
CA ILE A 20 14.82 -5.89 -4.27
C ILE A 20 15.05 -6.86 -5.45
N PHE A 21 14.23 -7.89 -5.58
CA PHE A 21 14.33 -8.83 -6.69
C PHE A 21 14.15 -8.10 -8.03
N ILE A 22 13.11 -7.28 -8.20
CA ILE A 22 12.86 -6.50 -9.41
C ILE A 22 14.06 -5.59 -9.74
N SER A 23 14.53 -4.81 -8.77
CA SER A 23 15.60 -3.84 -8.99
C SER A 23 16.96 -4.49 -9.30
N ASN A 24 17.18 -5.73 -8.87
CA ASN A 24 18.44 -6.45 -9.12
C ASN A 24 18.42 -7.30 -10.41
N THR A 25 17.24 -7.63 -10.91
CA THR A 25 17.09 -8.52 -12.07
C THR A 25 16.65 -7.81 -13.33
N MET A 26 16.06 -6.61 -13.22
CA MET A 26 15.52 -5.88 -14.36
C MET A 26 16.30 -4.56 -14.59
N ILE A 27 16.44 -4.19 -15.86
CA ILE A 27 16.96 -2.87 -16.25
C ILE A 27 15.84 -1.83 -16.05
N LEU A 28 16.20 -0.67 -15.54
CA LEU A 28 15.25 0.43 -15.36
C LEU A 28 14.50 0.72 -16.68
N ASN A 29 13.18 0.86 -16.58
CA ASN A 29 12.24 1.03 -17.68
C ASN A 29 12.14 -0.14 -18.66
N SER A 30 12.73 -1.30 -18.33
CA SER A 30 12.47 -2.52 -19.11
C SER A 30 11.13 -3.16 -18.70
N SER A 31 10.53 -3.88 -19.65
CA SER A 31 9.26 -4.58 -19.46
C SER A 31 9.35 -6.02 -19.93
N ILE A 32 8.75 -6.93 -19.15
CA ILE A 32 8.62 -8.35 -19.47
C ILE A 32 7.12 -8.65 -19.55
N SER A 33 6.63 -9.00 -20.75
CA SER A 33 5.23 -9.39 -20.93
C SER A 33 4.95 -10.74 -20.25
N VAL A 34 3.96 -10.78 -19.36
CA VAL A 34 3.48 -12.00 -18.69
C VAL A 34 2.21 -12.51 -19.36
N ILE A 35 1.28 -11.59 -19.67
CA ILE A 35 0.07 -11.87 -20.44
C ILE A 35 0.00 -10.83 -21.55
N ASP A 36 0.10 -11.30 -22.80
CA ASP A 36 0.16 -10.41 -23.96
C ASP A 36 -0.99 -9.38 -23.95
N LYS A 37 -0.62 -8.10 -24.17
CA LYS A 37 -1.52 -6.94 -24.22
C LYS A 37 -2.33 -6.67 -22.95
N PHE A 38 -2.12 -7.41 -21.85
CA PHE A 38 -2.87 -7.23 -20.62
C PHE A 38 -2.00 -6.96 -19.39
N PHE A 39 -0.96 -7.76 -19.16
CA PHE A 39 -0.15 -7.64 -17.94
C PHE A 39 1.34 -7.83 -18.24
N SER A 40 2.14 -6.89 -17.76
CA SER A 40 3.60 -6.93 -17.82
C SER A 40 4.21 -6.64 -16.45
N ILE A 41 5.43 -7.07 -16.24
CA ILE A 41 6.28 -6.60 -15.15
C ILE A 41 7.22 -5.57 -15.73
N THR A 42 7.09 -4.32 -15.29
CA THR A 42 7.85 -3.16 -15.81
C THR A 42 8.52 -2.42 -14.67
N TYR A 43 9.86 -2.42 -14.62
CA TYR A 43 10.60 -1.75 -13.54
C TYR A 43 10.58 -0.23 -13.71
N VAL A 44 9.97 0.49 -12.78
CA VAL A 44 9.92 1.95 -12.76
C VAL A 44 10.33 2.49 -11.38
N GLN A 45 11.01 3.64 -11.37
CA GLN A 45 11.34 4.41 -10.16
C GLN A 45 10.38 5.60 -10.04
N ASN A 46 9.44 5.52 -9.11
CA ASN A 46 8.42 6.53 -8.88
C ASN A 46 8.92 7.56 -7.85
N LEU A 47 9.17 8.79 -8.29
CA LEU A 47 9.62 9.91 -7.45
C LEU A 47 8.46 10.69 -6.81
N GLY A 48 7.21 10.35 -7.14
CA GLY A 48 6.01 11.01 -6.65
C GLY A 48 5.13 10.14 -5.75
N ALA A 49 3.86 10.54 -5.66
CA ALA A 49 2.75 9.73 -5.15
C ALA A 49 2.08 8.96 -6.29
N ALA A 50 0.82 8.49 -6.08
CA ALA A 50 0.01 7.91 -7.13
C ALA A 50 -0.05 8.86 -8.34
N PHE A 51 0.00 8.30 -9.56
CA PHE A 51 0.03 9.07 -10.82
C PHE A 51 1.21 10.06 -10.93
N SER A 52 2.32 9.80 -10.22
CA SER A 52 3.49 10.70 -10.13
C SER A 52 3.17 12.12 -9.66
N ILE A 53 2.06 12.31 -8.93
CA ILE A 53 1.72 13.59 -8.31
C ILE A 53 2.79 13.91 -7.24
N LEU A 54 3.12 15.21 -7.08
CA LEU A 54 4.16 15.69 -6.16
C LEU A 54 5.56 15.14 -6.49
N ASN A 55 5.84 14.89 -7.76
CA ASN A 55 7.16 14.43 -8.22
C ASN A 55 8.27 15.37 -7.69
N GLY A 56 9.34 14.77 -7.15
CA GLY A 56 10.46 15.49 -6.55
C GLY A 56 10.26 15.96 -5.09
N ASN A 57 9.05 15.90 -4.55
CA ASN A 57 8.75 16.33 -3.17
C ASN A 57 8.89 15.17 -2.14
N ARG A 58 10.01 14.45 -2.20
CA ARG A 58 10.28 13.28 -1.35
C ARG A 58 10.01 13.51 0.14
N ILE A 59 10.52 14.62 0.71
CA ILE A 59 10.37 14.94 2.13
C ILE A 59 8.89 15.11 2.50
N PHE A 60 8.13 15.79 1.65
CA PHE A 60 6.70 15.98 1.85
C PHE A 60 5.93 14.66 1.84
N LEU A 61 6.28 13.75 0.92
CA LEU A 61 5.67 12.41 0.86
C LEU A 61 6.02 11.55 2.09
N ILE A 62 7.24 11.66 2.62
CA ILE A 62 7.66 11.02 3.87
C ILE A 62 6.83 11.56 5.04
N MET A 63 6.68 12.88 5.15
CA MET A 63 5.86 13.51 6.21
C MET A 63 4.40 13.06 6.15
N ILE A 64 3.79 13.03 4.96
CA ILE A 64 2.42 12.52 4.79
C ILE A 64 2.30 11.08 5.28
N ALA A 65 3.24 10.20 4.93
CA ALA A 65 3.22 8.80 5.36
C ALA A 65 3.32 8.67 6.91
N ILE A 66 4.19 9.43 7.55
CA ILE A 66 4.34 9.45 9.01
C ILE A 66 3.05 9.97 9.68
N ILE A 67 2.49 11.07 9.18
CA ILE A 67 1.23 11.63 9.69
C ILE A 67 0.09 10.61 9.53
N ALA A 68 -0.01 9.94 8.38
CA ALA A 68 -1.01 8.90 8.14
C ALA A 68 -0.88 7.75 9.14
N LEU A 69 0.33 7.25 9.40
CA LEU A 69 0.57 6.19 10.40
C LEU A 69 0.16 6.65 11.81
N PHE A 70 0.46 7.89 12.20
CA PHE A 70 0.05 8.46 13.47
C PHE A 70 -1.48 8.56 13.60
N ILE A 71 -2.16 9.04 12.55
CA ILE A 71 -3.63 9.14 12.51
C ILE A 71 -4.26 7.75 12.61
N ILE A 72 -3.77 6.77 11.84
CA ILE A 72 -4.26 5.40 11.86
C ILE A 72 -4.13 4.81 13.26
N TYR A 73 -2.97 4.95 13.89
CA TYR A 73 -2.76 4.47 15.25
C TYR A 73 -3.72 5.14 16.25
N LYS A 74 -3.76 6.47 16.28
CA LYS A 74 -4.49 7.25 17.29
C LYS A 74 -6.00 7.09 17.19
N PHE A 75 -6.54 7.12 15.97
CA PHE A 75 -7.99 7.20 15.75
C PHE A 75 -8.65 5.88 15.37
N PHE A 76 -7.87 4.93 14.81
CA PHE A 76 -8.44 3.69 14.29
C PHE A 76 -8.01 2.43 15.04
N ILE A 77 -6.84 2.42 15.66
CA ILE A 77 -6.31 1.20 16.28
C ILE A 77 -6.44 1.23 17.80
N LYS A 78 -6.12 2.36 18.43
CA LYS A 78 -5.95 2.46 19.89
C LYS A 78 -7.15 1.92 20.67
N ASP A 79 -8.36 2.25 20.26
CA ASP A 79 -9.62 1.91 20.96
C ASP A 79 -10.48 0.90 20.19
N THR A 80 -9.92 0.24 19.16
CA THR A 80 -10.65 -0.70 18.31
C THR A 80 -10.62 -2.11 18.86
N ILE A 81 -11.77 -2.80 18.83
CA ILE A 81 -11.85 -4.23 19.11
C ILE A 81 -11.09 -5.00 18.03
N LEU A 82 -10.06 -5.76 18.43
CA LEU A 82 -9.20 -6.50 17.52
C LEU A 82 -9.87 -7.80 17.04
N THR A 83 -10.75 -7.70 16.08
CA THR A 83 -11.23 -8.86 15.32
C THR A 83 -10.16 -9.33 14.33
N LYS A 84 -10.27 -10.58 13.84
CA LYS A 84 -9.36 -11.09 12.79
C LYS A 84 -9.35 -10.19 11.55
N MET A 85 -10.52 -9.67 11.16
CA MET A 85 -10.65 -8.75 10.03
C MET A 85 -9.92 -7.42 10.30
N ASN A 86 -10.08 -6.84 11.48
CA ASN A 86 -9.40 -5.59 11.85
C ASN A 86 -7.87 -5.78 11.88
N ILE A 87 -7.40 -6.90 12.45
CA ILE A 87 -5.96 -7.23 12.47
C ILE A 87 -5.44 -7.29 11.03
N PHE A 88 -6.09 -8.04 10.15
CA PHE A 88 -5.69 -8.16 8.76
C PHE A 88 -5.68 -6.81 8.03
N THR A 89 -6.77 -6.05 8.15
CA THR A 89 -6.92 -4.74 7.49
C THR A 89 -5.86 -3.73 7.94
N TYR A 90 -5.66 -3.58 9.26
CA TYR A 90 -4.66 -2.64 9.76
C TYR A 90 -3.22 -3.10 9.47
N SER A 91 -2.96 -4.39 9.49
CA SER A 91 -1.64 -4.92 9.12
C SER A 91 -1.27 -4.63 7.68
N MET A 92 -2.21 -4.85 6.75
CA MET A 92 -2.01 -4.51 5.34
C MET A 92 -1.82 -3.01 5.13
N LEU A 93 -2.65 -2.18 5.78
CA LEU A 93 -2.56 -0.73 5.65
C LEU A 93 -1.22 -0.19 6.14
N ILE A 94 -0.84 -0.57 7.36
CA ILE A 94 0.44 -0.15 7.95
C ILE A 94 1.60 -0.71 7.15
N GLY A 95 1.56 -1.99 6.78
CA GLY A 95 2.61 -2.64 5.99
C GLY A 95 2.81 -1.99 4.62
N GLY A 96 1.72 -1.66 3.92
CA GLY A 96 1.80 -0.95 2.64
C GLY A 96 2.38 0.46 2.77
N ILE A 97 1.90 1.25 3.75
CA ILE A 97 2.46 2.59 3.99
C ILE A 97 3.95 2.51 4.35
N LEU A 98 4.34 1.57 5.22
CA LEU A 98 5.74 1.38 5.63
C LEU A 98 6.61 0.90 4.46
N GLY A 99 6.13 0.00 3.60
CA GLY A 99 6.86 -0.47 2.43
C GLY A 99 7.25 0.67 1.51
N ASN A 100 6.30 1.54 1.15
CA ASN A 100 6.57 2.71 0.32
C ASN A 100 7.34 3.82 1.06
N LEU A 101 7.21 3.92 2.38
CA LEU A 101 7.98 4.85 3.20
C LEU A 101 9.46 4.47 3.27
N ILE A 102 9.76 3.18 3.47
CA ILE A 102 11.12 2.62 3.47
C ILE A 102 11.81 2.92 2.15
N ASP A 103 11.14 2.69 1.03
CA ASP A 103 11.66 3.00 -0.29
C ASP A 103 12.06 4.47 -0.41
N ARG A 104 11.19 5.38 0.00
CA ARG A 104 11.46 6.81 -0.03
C ARG A 104 12.62 7.21 0.88
N ILE A 105 12.73 6.61 2.07
CA ILE A 105 13.80 6.94 3.01
C ILE A 105 15.16 6.39 2.53
N ILE A 106 15.21 5.17 2.01
CA ILE A 106 16.46 4.51 1.66
C ILE A 106 16.88 4.85 0.23
N ARG A 107 15.97 4.67 -0.74
CA ARG A 107 16.26 4.79 -2.18
C ARG A 107 16.01 6.17 -2.74
N GLY A 108 15.10 6.95 -2.13
CA GLY A 108 14.67 8.24 -2.65
C GLY A 108 13.47 8.18 -3.61
N TYR A 109 13.07 6.99 -4.02
CA TYR A 109 11.96 6.69 -4.93
C TYR A 109 11.24 5.42 -4.47
N VAL A 110 10.06 5.16 -4.99
CA VAL A 110 9.34 3.90 -4.82
C VAL A 110 9.58 3.01 -6.04
N ILE A 111 9.77 1.70 -5.82
CA ILE A 111 9.87 0.72 -6.90
C ILE A 111 8.47 0.26 -7.26
N ASP A 112 8.02 0.58 -8.49
CA ASP A 112 6.77 0.13 -9.10
C ASP A 112 7.06 -0.89 -10.19
N TYR A 113 6.18 -1.92 -10.32
CA TYR A 113 6.47 -3.02 -11.23
C TYR A 113 5.24 -3.73 -11.83
N LEU A 114 4.04 -3.52 -11.32
CA LEU A 114 2.81 -4.10 -11.84
C LEU A 114 2.23 -3.18 -12.91
N ASP A 115 2.30 -3.60 -14.15
CA ASP A 115 1.93 -2.83 -15.33
C ASP A 115 0.75 -3.51 -16.04
N PHE A 116 -0.43 -2.88 -15.98
CA PHE A 116 -1.66 -3.38 -16.58
C PHE A 116 -2.13 -2.50 -17.73
N ASN A 117 -2.46 -3.14 -18.84
CA ASN A 117 -3.20 -2.53 -19.93
C ASN A 117 -4.65 -3.08 -19.91
N ILE A 118 -5.61 -2.21 -19.57
CA ILE A 118 -7.01 -2.62 -19.44
C ILE A 118 -7.79 -2.05 -20.65
N ILE A 119 -8.11 -2.90 -21.61
CA ILE A 119 -8.86 -2.55 -22.83
C ILE A 119 -8.22 -1.33 -23.55
N GLY A 120 -6.89 -1.35 -23.71
CA GLY A 120 -6.15 -0.27 -24.38
C GLY A 120 -5.81 0.94 -23.50
N TYR A 121 -6.26 0.96 -22.25
CA TYR A 121 -5.84 1.98 -21.27
C TYR A 121 -4.66 1.48 -20.46
N ASN A 122 -3.52 2.16 -20.56
CA ASN A 122 -2.35 1.88 -19.74
C ASN A 122 -2.58 2.40 -18.32
N PHE A 123 -2.85 1.48 -17.40
CA PHE A 123 -3.00 1.82 -16.00
C PHE A 123 -1.64 2.27 -15.42
N PRO A 124 -1.59 3.28 -14.55
CA PRO A 124 -0.33 3.64 -13.90
C PRO A 124 0.32 2.44 -13.21
N ILE A 125 1.63 2.27 -13.42
CA ILE A 125 2.39 1.17 -12.82
C ILE A 125 2.39 1.35 -11.31
N PHE A 126 2.17 0.27 -10.56
CA PHE A 126 2.06 0.26 -9.11
C PHE A 126 2.77 -0.97 -8.51
N ASN A 127 2.70 -1.16 -7.19
CA ASN A 127 3.38 -2.23 -6.48
C ASN A 127 2.45 -2.93 -5.47
N LEU A 128 2.97 -3.94 -4.76
CA LEU A 128 2.21 -4.69 -3.75
C LEU A 128 1.76 -3.82 -2.57
N ALA A 129 2.58 -2.86 -2.14
CA ALA A 129 2.23 -1.95 -1.06
C ALA A 129 1.03 -1.06 -1.42
N ASP A 130 0.91 -0.62 -2.68
CA ASP A 130 -0.23 0.17 -3.16
C ASP A 130 -1.52 -0.66 -3.16
N ILE A 131 -1.45 -1.93 -3.60
CA ILE A 131 -2.58 -2.86 -3.51
C ILE A 131 -3.05 -2.99 -2.07
N ALA A 132 -2.12 -3.17 -1.13
CA ALA A 132 -2.45 -3.31 0.28
C ALA A 132 -3.12 -2.06 0.84
N ILE A 133 -2.61 -0.87 0.51
CA ILE A 133 -3.21 0.40 0.95
C ILE A 133 -4.64 0.52 0.41
N VAL A 134 -4.85 0.28 -0.89
CA VAL A 134 -6.17 0.42 -1.52
C VAL A 134 -7.17 -0.57 -0.96
N ILE A 135 -6.81 -1.87 -0.90
CA ILE A 135 -7.70 -2.91 -0.36
C ILE A 135 -8.03 -2.63 1.10
N SER A 136 -7.03 -2.30 1.92
CA SER A 136 -7.27 -2.04 3.34
C SER A 136 -8.11 -0.78 3.58
N ALA A 137 -7.94 0.28 2.79
CA ALA A 137 -8.78 1.47 2.85
C ALA A 137 -10.24 1.13 2.52
N PHE A 138 -10.48 0.32 1.49
CA PHE A 138 -11.82 -0.16 1.13
C PHE A 138 -12.45 -1.00 2.24
N LEU A 139 -11.69 -1.94 2.84
CA LEU A 139 -12.16 -2.75 3.96
C LEU A 139 -12.49 -1.91 5.19
N LEU A 140 -11.73 -0.85 5.48
CA LEU A 140 -12.03 0.08 6.57
C LEU A 140 -13.36 0.80 6.34
N ILE A 141 -13.63 1.30 5.14
CA ILE A 141 -14.90 1.95 4.79
C ILE A 141 -16.07 1.00 5.01
N ILE A 142 -15.96 -0.26 4.56
CA ILE A 142 -16.99 -1.28 4.78
C ILE A 142 -17.23 -1.55 6.27
N ASN A 143 -16.15 -1.69 7.04
CA ASN A 143 -16.25 -1.98 8.48
C ASN A 143 -16.91 -0.83 9.25
N MET A 144 -16.58 0.42 8.93
CA MET A 144 -17.21 1.60 9.53
C MET A 144 -18.71 1.64 9.21
N SER A 145 -19.09 1.42 7.96
CA SER A 145 -20.49 1.39 7.54
C SER A 145 -21.32 0.30 8.24
N ARG A 146 -20.71 -0.84 8.57
CA ARG A 146 -21.36 -1.94 9.31
C ARG A 146 -21.49 -1.63 10.80
N GLY A 147 -20.48 -0.99 11.39
CA GLY A 147 -20.49 -0.55 12.78
C GLY A 147 -21.63 0.40 13.08
N ASP A 148 -21.87 1.39 12.24
CA ASP A 148 -22.95 2.36 12.38
C ASP A 148 -24.34 1.71 12.29
N LYS A 149 -24.53 0.69 11.43
CA LYS A 149 -25.78 -0.05 11.31
C LYS A 149 -26.09 -0.86 12.57
N ASN A 150 -25.07 -1.49 13.16
CA ASN A 150 -25.25 -2.28 14.40
C ASN A 150 -25.54 -1.40 15.61
N ALA A 151 -24.96 -0.22 15.69
CA ALA A 151 -25.25 0.75 16.74
C ALA A 151 -26.70 1.28 16.67
N LYS A 152 -27.19 1.57 15.46
CA LYS A 152 -28.59 2.02 15.23
C LYS A 152 -29.63 0.95 15.56
N ASN A 153 -29.34 -0.33 15.30
CA ASN A 153 -30.25 -1.44 15.60
C ASN A 153 -30.32 -1.79 17.09
N LYS A 154 -29.29 -1.44 17.88
CA LYS A 154 -29.25 -1.69 19.32
C LYS A 154 -30.01 -0.66 20.14
N ASN A 155 -30.32 0.49 19.54
CA ASN A 155 -31.05 1.61 20.14
C ASN A 155 -32.52 1.67 19.69
N ARG A 156 -33.04 0.66 19.00
CA ARG A 156 -34.43 0.40 18.68
C ARG A 156 -34.97 -0.80 19.47
#